data_1dcce588e3de7e6c5b52242bd221bd7e
#
_entry.id   1dcce588e3de7e6c5b52242bd221bd7e
#
_cell.length_a   1.000
_cell.length_b   1.000
_cell.length_c   1.000
_cell.angle_alpha   90.00
_cell.angle_beta   90.00
_cell.angle_gamma   90.00
#
_symmetry.space_group_name_H-M   'P 1'
#
loop_
_entity.id
_entity.type
_entity.pdbx_description
1 polymer ?
#
loop_
_entity_poly.entity_id
_entity_poly.type
_entity_poly.pdbx_seq_one_letter_code
_entity_poly.pdbx_strand_id
1 'polypeptide(L)'
;MTSIFDASGKQTACTIIEAGPCVVTQVKTQDTDGYNALQVAFGDKKEKHTIGAEKNHFAKANTSAKSFVKEFRNSSLEKNIGDTITVDIFAEGDKVEIVGTTKGKGFQGVVKRHGFHGVGEASHGQHDRQRAPGSIGGSSYPSRVFKGMRMAGRMGQDRVKVKGLKVLKIFPDKNYILVSGSVPGHNGSIVLIQK
;
A
#
# COMPACT_ATOMS: atom_id res chain seq x y z
N MET A 1 5.85 -9.05 9.92
CA MET A 1 5.17 -8.73 11.19
C MET A 1 5.92 -9.39 12.32
N THR A 2 5.94 -8.74 13.49
CA THR A 2 6.52 -9.21 14.75
C THR A 2 5.64 -8.73 15.89
N SER A 3 6.07 -8.90 17.14
CA SER A 3 5.39 -8.34 18.31
C SER A 3 6.40 -7.68 19.23
N ILE A 4 5.94 -6.70 19.97
CA ILE A 4 6.70 -6.05 21.05
C ILE A 4 5.87 -6.07 22.33
N PHE A 5 6.56 -6.04 23.45
CA PHE A 5 5.93 -5.83 24.77
C PHE A 5 6.04 -4.36 25.14
N ASP A 6 4.97 -3.79 25.61
CA ASP A 6 4.98 -2.45 26.18
C ASP A 6 5.45 -2.47 27.67
N ALA A 7 5.61 -1.31 28.27
CA ALA A 7 6.04 -1.21 29.66
C ALA A 7 5.09 -1.89 30.68
N SER A 8 3.83 -2.14 30.29
CA SER A 8 2.83 -2.85 31.10
C SER A 8 2.86 -4.36 30.92
N GLY A 9 3.79 -4.90 30.09
CA GLY A 9 3.86 -6.32 29.74
C GLY A 9 2.85 -6.78 28.70
N LYS A 10 2.08 -5.88 28.11
CA LYS A 10 1.11 -6.21 27.05
C LYS A 10 1.81 -6.44 25.73
N GLN A 11 1.56 -7.58 25.11
CA GLN A 11 2.05 -7.91 23.78
C GLN A 11 1.23 -7.19 22.72
N THR A 12 1.91 -6.44 21.84
CA THR A 12 1.29 -5.74 20.71
C THR A 12 1.90 -6.22 19.40
N ALA A 13 1.04 -6.70 18.47
CA ALA A 13 1.47 -7.07 17.14
C ALA A 13 1.87 -5.81 16.36
N CYS A 14 3.00 -5.87 15.64
CA CYS A 14 3.53 -4.75 14.88
C CYS A 14 4.17 -5.18 13.56
N THR A 15 4.34 -4.21 12.67
CA THR A 15 5.06 -4.35 11.41
C THR A 15 6.25 -3.41 11.41
N ILE A 16 7.42 -3.92 11.03
CA ILE A 16 8.63 -3.13 10.84
C ILE A 16 8.63 -2.62 9.40
N ILE A 17 8.88 -1.33 9.22
CA ILE A 17 8.98 -0.67 7.93
C ILE A 17 10.29 0.11 7.89
N GLU A 18 11.05 -0.04 6.81
CA GLU A 18 12.18 0.79 6.49
C GLU A 18 11.66 2.06 5.80
N ALA A 19 11.78 3.22 6.46
CA ALA A 19 11.12 4.46 6.04
C ALA A 19 12.13 5.54 5.60
N GLY A 20 13.34 5.16 5.22
CA GLY A 20 14.32 6.13 4.73
C GLY A 20 15.70 5.52 4.46
N PRO A 21 16.68 6.32 4.03
CA PRO A 21 16.53 7.73 3.66
C PRO A 21 15.77 7.92 2.34
N CYS A 22 14.84 8.88 2.32
CA CYS A 22 14.15 9.30 1.12
C CYS A 22 14.69 10.65 0.63
N VAL A 23 14.79 10.86 -0.68
CA VAL A 23 15.33 12.10 -1.25
C VAL A 23 14.25 12.84 -2.02
N VAL A 24 14.14 14.16 -1.83
CA VAL A 24 13.23 15.02 -2.59
C VAL A 24 13.84 15.27 -3.97
N THR A 25 13.18 14.79 -5.02
CA THR A 25 13.65 14.90 -6.39
C THR A 25 13.06 16.06 -7.17
N GLN A 26 11.86 16.48 -6.77
CA GLN A 26 11.19 17.63 -7.38
C GLN A 26 10.20 18.24 -6.39
N VAL A 27 10.09 19.56 -6.41
CA VAL A 27 9.03 20.32 -5.74
C VAL A 27 8.12 20.85 -6.82
N LYS A 28 6.85 20.52 -6.76
CA LYS A 28 5.81 21.00 -7.67
C LYS A 28 5.01 22.10 -7.04
N THR A 29 4.77 23.16 -7.80
CA THR A 29 4.04 24.34 -7.36
C THR A 29 2.81 24.57 -8.23
N GLN A 30 1.86 25.35 -7.69
CA GLN A 30 0.63 25.69 -8.40
C GLN A 30 0.92 26.40 -9.74
N ASP A 31 1.94 27.26 -9.76
CA ASP A 31 2.26 28.10 -10.92
C ASP A 31 2.86 27.31 -12.09
N THR A 32 3.69 26.31 -11.79
CA THR A 32 4.40 25.54 -12.82
C THR A 32 3.68 24.23 -13.21
N ASP A 33 3.09 23.56 -12.24
CA ASP A 33 2.52 22.21 -12.41
C ASP A 33 0.99 22.17 -12.24
N GLY A 34 0.37 23.27 -11.78
CA GLY A 34 -1.07 23.35 -11.51
C GLY A 34 -1.50 22.69 -10.19
N TYR A 35 -0.56 22.22 -9.38
CA TYR A 35 -0.81 21.68 -8.05
C TYR A 35 0.46 21.62 -7.20
N ASN A 36 0.29 21.64 -5.89
CA ASN A 36 1.41 21.55 -4.94
C ASN A 36 1.67 20.10 -4.57
N ALA A 37 2.94 19.65 -4.74
CA ALA A 37 3.38 18.32 -4.32
C ALA A 37 4.88 18.25 -4.10
N LEU A 38 5.30 17.35 -3.20
CA LEU A 38 6.69 16.92 -3.08
C LEU A 38 6.86 15.57 -3.76
N GLN A 39 7.77 15.49 -4.71
CA GLN A 39 8.17 14.22 -5.30
C GLN A 39 9.34 13.65 -4.50
N VAL A 40 9.15 12.45 -3.98
CA VAL A 40 10.09 11.77 -3.09
C VAL A 40 10.53 10.46 -3.73
N ALA A 41 11.82 10.17 -3.65
CA ALA A 41 12.44 8.96 -4.20
C ALA A 41 13.05 8.10 -3.10
N PHE A 42 12.94 6.76 -3.25
CA PHE A 42 13.43 5.76 -2.30
C PHE A 42 14.04 4.55 -2.98
N GLY A 43 15.04 3.95 -2.32
CA GLY A 43 15.70 2.71 -2.75
C GLY A 43 16.63 2.91 -3.96
N ASP A 44 17.85 2.44 -3.87
CA ASP A 44 18.82 2.62 -4.95
C ASP A 44 18.49 1.74 -6.16
N LYS A 45 18.77 2.26 -7.35
CA LYS A 45 18.63 1.58 -8.63
C LYS A 45 20.00 1.37 -9.26
N LYS A 46 20.26 0.16 -9.73
CA LYS A 46 21.53 -0.16 -10.41
C LYS A 46 21.65 0.64 -11.71
N GLU A 47 22.83 1.19 -11.99
CA GLU A 47 23.09 2.02 -13.18
C GLU A 47 22.71 1.33 -14.49
N LYS A 48 22.97 0.03 -14.62
CA LYS A 48 22.64 -0.76 -15.82
C LYS A 48 21.12 -0.81 -16.14
N HIS A 49 20.29 -0.48 -15.17
CA HIS A 49 18.83 -0.43 -15.33
C HIS A 49 18.30 1.00 -15.42
N THR A 50 19.18 2.01 -15.43
CA THR A 50 18.81 3.42 -15.42
C THR A 50 18.89 4.00 -16.82
N ILE A 51 17.79 4.58 -17.30
CA ILE A 51 17.68 5.23 -18.60
C ILE A 51 18.31 6.65 -18.50
N GLY A 52 18.82 7.19 -19.62
CA GLY A 52 19.43 8.52 -19.65
C GLY A 52 18.54 9.64 -19.11
N ALA A 53 17.25 9.61 -19.42
CA ALA A 53 16.28 10.58 -18.89
C ALA A 53 16.16 10.53 -17.36
N GLU A 54 16.17 9.32 -16.77
CA GLU A 54 16.15 9.14 -15.31
C GLU A 54 17.46 9.70 -14.68
N LYS A 55 18.62 9.41 -15.29
CA LYS A 55 19.91 9.96 -14.81
C LYS A 55 19.87 11.48 -14.73
N ASN A 56 19.38 12.14 -15.78
CA ASN A 56 19.27 13.60 -15.81
C ASN A 56 18.26 14.13 -14.78
N HIS A 57 17.18 13.38 -14.51
CA HIS A 57 16.20 13.75 -13.49
C HIS A 57 16.81 13.72 -12.09
N PHE A 58 17.50 12.63 -11.74
CA PHE A 58 18.13 12.49 -10.43
C PHE A 58 19.36 13.38 -10.25
N ALA A 59 20.09 13.69 -11.33
CA ALA A 59 21.21 14.62 -11.31
C ALA A 59 20.80 16.03 -10.84
N LYS A 60 19.59 16.49 -11.17
CA LYS A 60 19.04 17.77 -10.69
C LYS A 60 18.88 17.80 -9.16
N ALA A 61 18.68 16.66 -8.54
CA ALA A 61 18.57 16.51 -7.09
C ALA A 61 19.88 16.05 -6.43
N ASN A 62 21.01 16.06 -7.17
CA ASN A 62 22.31 15.62 -6.70
C ASN A 62 22.30 14.23 -6.04
N THR A 63 21.50 13.30 -6.57
CA THR A 63 21.36 11.95 -6.01
C THR A 63 21.54 10.87 -7.07
N SER A 64 21.89 9.66 -6.62
CA SER A 64 21.90 8.46 -7.45
C SER A 64 20.47 8.10 -7.91
N ALA A 65 20.38 7.33 -9.00
CA ALA A 65 19.08 6.85 -9.47
C ALA A 65 18.37 6.01 -8.41
N LYS A 66 17.09 6.29 -8.18
CA LYS A 66 16.25 5.59 -7.22
C LYS A 66 15.22 4.71 -7.92
N SER A 67 14.82 3.63 -7.25
CA SER A 67 13.89 2.64 -7.79
C SER A 67 12.43 3.08 -7.74
N PHE A 68 12.07 3.83 -6.70
CA PHE A 68 10.69 4.22 -6.43
C PHE A 68 10.59 5.72 -6.32
N VAL A 69 9.68 6.30 -7.11
CA VAL A 69 9.40 7.74 -7.10
C VAL A 69 7.91 7.92 -6.89
N LYS A 70 7.52 8.72 -5.91
CA LYS A 70 6.12 9.03 -5.60
C LYS A 70 5.93 10.47 -5.20
N GLU A 71 4.75 11.01 -5.51
CA GLU A 71 4.34 12.35 -5.16
C GLU A 71 3.41 12.34 -3.96
N PHE A 72 3.68 13.26 -3.06
CA PHE A 72 2.84 13.55 -1.91
C PHE A 72 2.22 14.93 -2.11
N ARG A 73 0.94 14.97 -2.43
CA ARG A 73 0.18 16.20 -2.65
C ARG A 73 -0.19 16.84 -1.32
N ASN A 74 -0.23 18.17 -1.31
CA ASN A 74 -0.61 18.98 -0.15
C ASN A 74 0.20 18.61 1.12
N SER A 75 1.48 18.31 0.94
CA SER A 75 2.38 18.07 2.06
C SER A 75 2.57 19.36 2.84
N SER A 76 2.50 19.28 4.18
CA SER A 76 2.86 20.38 5.07
C SER A 76 4.37 20.54 5.25
N LEU A 77 5.17 19.61 4.72
CA LEU A 77 6.62 19.66 4.80
C LEU A 77 7.17 20.63 3.74
N GLU A 78 7.83 21.69 4.22
CA GLU A 78 8.61 22.57 3.36
C GLU A 78 10.00 21.99 3.18
N LYS A 79 10.31 21.50 2.00
CA LYS A 79 11.58 20.86 1.64
C LYS A 79 12.03 21.32 0.26
N ASN A 80 13.34 21.41 0.08
CA ASN A 80 13.98 21.75 -1.19
C ASN A 80 14.39 20.49 -1.96
N ILE A 81 14.67 20.68 -3.25
CA ILE A 81 15.22 19.62 -4.11
C ILE A 81 16.57 19.18 -3.56
N GLY A 82 16.79 17.88 -3.41
CA GLY A 82 18.00 17.28 -2.85
C GLY A 82 17.94 17.04 -1.34
N ASP A 83 16.96 17.59 -0.62
CA ASP A 83 16.80 17.33 0.81
C ASP A 83 16.51 15.86 1.08
N THR A 84 17.05 15.36 2.19
CA THR A 84 16.79 14.00 2.67
C THR A 84 15.70 14.02 3.73
N ILE A 85 14.77 13.11 3.62
CA ILE A 85 13.70 12.85 4.59
C ILE A 85 14.04 11.54 5.31
N THR A 86 14.19 11.61 6.63
CA THR A 86 14.45 10.48 7.52
C THR A 86 13.20 10.15 8.34
N VAL A 87 13.26 9.14 9.18
CA VAL A 87 12.16 8.74 10.07
C VAL A 87 11.81 9.78 11.14
N ASP A 88 12.66 10.78 11.36
CA ASP A 88 12.51 11.79 12.41
C ASP A 88 11.28 12.69 12.24
N ILE A 89 10.65 12.67 11.06
CA ILE A 89 9.38 13.38 10.82
C ILE A 89 8.21 12.76 11.59
N PHE A 90 8.36 11.53 12.09
CA PHE A 90 7.36 10.84 12.88
C PHE A 90 7.73 10.86 14.36
N ALA A 91 6.71 10.88 15.22
CA ALA A 91 6.87 10.73 16.65
C ALA A 91 6.20 9.44 17.15
N GLU A 92 6.70 8.89 18.25
CA GLU A 92 6.05 7.75 18.90
C GLU A 92 4.64 8.14 19.37
N GLY A 93 3.67 7.28 19.10
CA GLY A 93 2.25 7.54 19.38
C GLY A 93 1.47 8.22 18.23
N ASP A 94 2.15 8.72 17.21
CA ASP A 94 1.49 9.31 16.03
C ASP A 94 0.56 8.30 15.34
N LYS A 95 -0.56 8.81 14.83
CA LYS A 95 -1.45 8.02 13.97
C LYS A 95 -1.06 8.25 12.52
N VAL A 96 -0.77 7.17 11.82
CA VAL A 96 -0.37 7.19 10.42
C VAL A 96 -1.34 6.41 9.54
N GLU A 97 -1.39 6.80 8.27
CA GLU A 97 -2.07 6.09 7.22
C GLU A 97 -1.03 5.39 6.33
N ILE A 98 -1.26 4.12 6.02
CA ILE A 98 -0.35 3.34 5.18
C ILE A 98 -1.07 2.87 3.93
N VAL A 99 -0.53 3.24 2.78
CA VAL A 99 -1.02 2.82 1.47
C VAL A 99 -0.08 1.78 0.89
N GLY A 100 -0.63 0.63 0.54
CA GLY A 100 0.13 -0.45 -0.09
C GLY A 100 -0.71 -1.22 -1.10
N THR A 101 -0.08 -2.15 -1.80
CA THR A 101 -0.74 -3.05 -2.74
C THR A 101 -0.93 -4.41 -2.09
N THR A 102 -2.15 -4.89 -2.02
CA THR A 102 -2.47 -6.19 -1.41
C THR A 102 -1.84 -7.35 -2.18
N LYS A 103 -1.64 -8.48 -1.51
CA LYS A 103 -1.15 -9.71 -2.17
C LYS A 103 -2.12 -10.14 -3.27
N GLY A 104 -1.61 -10.36 -4.48
CA GLY A 104 -2.37 -10.94 -5.57
C GLY A 104 -2.76 -12.38 -5.27
N LYS A 105 -4.00 -12.75 -5.58
CA LYS A 105 -4.55 -14.10 -5.38
C LYS A 105 -5.02 -14.73 -6.70
N GLY A 106 -4.77 -14.06 -7.81
CA GLY A 106 -5.21 -14.50 -9.13
C GLY A 106 -6.73 -14.49 -9.30
N PHE A 107 -7.25 -15.31 -10.19
CA PHE A 107 -8.68 -15.49 -10.40
C PHE A 107 -9.26 -16.34 -9.28
N GLN A 108 -10.27 -15.84 -8.58
CA GLN A 108 -10.91 -16.52 -7.44
C GLN A 108 -12.41 -16.66 -7.66
N GLY A 109 -12.96 -17.80 -7.20
CA GLY A 109 -14.39 -18.03 -7.13
C GLY A 109 -15.08 -17.15 -6.07
N VAL A 110 -16.40 -17.07 -6.16
CA VAL A 110 -17.25 -16.21 -5.32
C VAL A 110 -17.14 -16.52 -3.82
N VAL A 111 -16.88 -17.76 -3.45
CA VAL A 111 -16.72 -18.17 -2.05
C VAL A 111 -15.52 -17.45 -1.42
N LYS A 112 -14.36 -17.50 -2.06
CA LYS A 112 -13.14 -16.84 -1.54
C LYS A 112 -13.16 -15.33 -1.75
N ARG A 113 -13.68 -14.87 -2.91
CA ARG A 113 -13.65 -13.46 -3.28
C ARG A 113 -14.66 -12.62 -2.52
N HIS A 114 -15.85 -13.16 -2.28
CA HIS A 114 -16.98 -12.42 -1.71
C HIS A 114 -17.57 -13.04 -0.43
N GLY A 115 -17.05 -14.18 0.01
CA GLY A 115 -17.54 -14.86 1.22
C GLY A 115 -18.88 -15.56 1.03
N PHE A 116 -19.22 -15.98 -0.19
CA PHE A 116 -20.43 -16.74 -0.44
C PHE A 116 -20.33 -18.15 0.17
N HIS A 117 -21.46 -18.68 0.65
CA HIS A 117 -21.49 -19.99 1.29
C HIS A 117 -21.69 -21.15 0.29
N GLY A 118 -22.18 -20.86 -0.92
CA GLY A 118 -22.60 -21.89 -1.88
C GLY A 118 -23.96 -22.47 -1.48
N VAL A 119 -24.21 -23.74 -1.83
CA VAL A 119 -25.49 -24.41 -1.56
C VAL A 119 -25.42 -25.43 -0.41
N GLY A 120 -24.35 -25.41 0.39
CA GLY A 120 -24.15 -26.35 1.50
C GLY A 120 -23.29 -27.56 1.12
N GLU A 121 -23.30 -28.58 1.98
CA GLU A 121 -22.55 -29.81 1.79
C GLU A 121 -23.16 -30.72 0.72
N ALA A 122 -22.38 -31.70 0.27
CA ALA A 122 -22.82 -32.69 -0.67
C ALA A 122 -23.95 -33.56 -0.06
N SER A 123 -25.08 -33.63 -0.73
CA SER A 123 -26.20 -34.51 -0.42
C SER A 123 -26.60 -35.28 -1.67
N HIS A 124 -27.61 -36.15 -1.60
CA HIS A 124 -28.05 -36.93 -2.76
C HIS A 124 -28.27 -36.04 -3.99
N GLY A 125 -27.47 -36.25 -5.04
CA GLY A 125 -27.52 -35.48 -6.30
C GLY A 125 -26.94 -34.08 -6.26
N GLN A 126 -26.38 -33.61 -5.13
CA GLN A 126 -25.81 -32.28 -4.98
C GLN A 126 -24.28 -32.33 -5.08
N HIS A 127 -23.72 -32.24 -6.29
CA HIS A 127 -22.27 -32.30 -6.52
C HIS A 127 -21.73 -31.07 -7.26
N ASP A 128 -22.46 -30.49 -8.21
CA ASP A 128 -21.93 -29.54 -9.18
C ASP A 128 -21.98 -28.08 -8.71
N ARG A 129 -22.81 -27.75 -7.72
CA ARG A 129 -23.11 -26.36 -7.34
C ARG A 129 -22.63 -25.95 -5.95
N GLN A 130 -21.80 -26.77 -5.30
CA GLN A 130 -21.34 -26.52 -3.93
C GLN A 130 -20.70 -25.14 -3.74
N ARG A 131 -19.96 -24.67 -4.73
CA ARG A 131 -19.25 -23.38 -4.68
C ARG A 131 -19.77 -22.36 -5.71
N ALA A 132 -20.98 -22.54 -6.18
CA ALA A 132 -21.63 -21.68 -7.15
C ALA A 132 -22.09 -20.34 -6.54
N PRO A 133 -22.21 -19.27 -7.33
CA PRO A 133 -22.69 -17.97 -6.85
C PRO A 133 -24.18 -17.96 -6.50
N GLY A 134 -24.97 -18.92 -6.99
CA GLY A 134 -26.42 -18.90 -6.91
C GLY A 134 -27.05 -18.04 -8.01
N SER A 135 -28.24 -17.52 -7.77
CA SER A 135 -28.95 -16.65 -8.72
C SER A 135 -28.18 -15.34 -8.97
N ILE A 136 -28.12 -14.92 -10.22
CA ILE A 136 -27.46 -13.68 -10.66
C ILE A 136 -28.46 -12.58 -11.08
N GLY A 137 -29.76 -12.84 -10.97
CA GLY A 137 -30.81 -11.88 -11.31
C GLY A 137 -32.20 -12.49 -11.33
N GLY A 138 -33.16 -11.66 -11.68
CA GLY A 138 -34.56 -12.08 -11.90
C GLY A 138 -34.74 -12.77 -13.27
N SER A 139 -35.96 -13.23 -13.54
CA SER A 139 -36.32 -13.90 -14.78
C SER A 139 -36.51 -12.91 -15.96
N SER A 140 -37.74 -12.81 -16.48
CA SER A 140 -38.04 -12.02 -17.68
C SER A 140 -37.86 -10.51 -17.50
N TYR A 141 -37.91 -10.00 -16.30
CA TYR A 141 -37.68 -8.61 -15.98
C TYR A 141 -36.60 -8.49 -14.88
N PRO A 142 -35.56 -7.70 -15.03
CA PRO A 142 -35.22 -6.73 -16.09
C PRO A 142 -34.46 -7.34 -17.30
N SER A 143 -34.43 -8.66 -17.50
CA SER A 143 -33.76 -9.40 -18.60
C SER A 143 -32.27 -9.09 -18.74
N ARG A 144 -31.60 -8.72 -17.66
CA ARG A 144 -30.16 -8.43 -17.61
C ARG A 144 -29.58 -8.69 -16.25
N VAL A 145 -28.28 -8.92 -16.19
CA VAL A 145 -27.50 -8.89 -14.95
C VAL A 145 -27.05 -7.46 -14.67
N PHE A 146 -27.30 -6.96 -13.47
CA PHE A 146 -26.91 -5.61 -13.12
C PHE A 146 -25.39 -5.48 -13.01
N LYS A 147 -24.86 -4.28 -13.34
CA LYS A 147 -23.45 -3.94 -13.12
C LYS A 147 -23.13 -4.01 -11.62
N GLY A 148 -21.90 -4.47 -11.29
CA GLY A 148 -21.48 -4.61 -9.90
C GLY A 148 -21.92 -5.89 -9.21
N MET A 149 -22.60 -6.82 -9.90
CA MET A 149 -22.94 -8.13 -9.36
C MET A 149 -21.67 -8.88 -8.92
N ARG A 150 -21.71 -9.45 -7.73
CA ARG A 150 -20.59 -10.17 -7.12
C ARG A 150 -20.34 -11.51 -7.81
N MET A 151 -19.37 -11.57 -8.68
CA MET A 151 -19.00 -12.74 -9.46
C MET A 151 -17.53 -13.13 -9.23
N ALA A 152 -17.15 -14.31 -9.70
CA ALA A 152 -15.76 -14.74 -9.77
C ALA A 152 -14.92 -13.73 -10.57
N GLY A 153 -13.63 -13.66 -10.29
CA GLY A 153 -12.71 -12.76 -10.98
C GLY A 153 -11.41 -12.54 -10.21
N ARG A 154 -10.60 -11.60 -10.71
CA ARG A 154 -9.33 -11.26 -10.08
C ARG A 154 -9.54 -10.75 -8.66
N MET A 155 -8.71 -11.23 -7.74
CA MET A 155 -8.70 -10.83 -6.33
C MET A 155 -7.29 -10.43 -5.92
N GLY A 156 -7.20 -9.35 -5.14
CA GLY A 156 -5.93 -8.80 -4.68
C GLY A 156 -5.18 -8.01 -5.75
N GLN A 157 -3.95 -7.60 -5.40
CA GLN A 157 -3.15 -6.62 -6.15
C GLN A 157 -3.90 -5.27 -6.30
N ASP A 158 -4.73 -4.97 -5.32
CA ASP A 158 -5.46 -3.72 -5.23
C ASP A 158 -4.71 -2.75 -4.31
N ARG A 159 -4.75 -1.46 -4.67
CA ARG A 159 -4.21 -0.40 -3.81
C ARG A 159 -5.19 -0.16 -2.66
N VAL A 160 -4.72 -0.37 -1.43
CA VAL A 160 -5.52 -0.22 -0.20
C VAL A 160 -4.82 0.73 0.74
N LYS A 161 -5.60 1.59 1.40
CA LYS A 161 -5.16 2.50 2.46
C LYS A 161 -5.68 2.00 3.80
N VAL A 162 -4.78 1.71 4.72
CA VAL A 162 -5.10 1.40 6.13
C VAL A 162 -4.85 2.65 6.95
N LYS A 163 -5.84 3.08 7.72
CA LYS A 163 -5.82 4.31 8.50
C LYS A 163 -5.70 4.04 9.99
N GLY A 164 -5.17 5.03 10.72
CA GLY A 164 -5.17 5.02 12.18
C GLY A 164 -4.20 4.03 12.83
N LEU A 165 -3.17 3.60 12.11
CA LEU A 165 -2.10 2.80 12.70
C LEU A 165 -1.23 3.68 13.60
N LYS A 166 -0.93 3.21 14.81
CA LYS A 166 -0.05 3.95 15.75
C LYS A 166 1.41 3.62 15.48
N VAL A 167 2.26 4.62 15.52
CA VAL A 167 3.71 4.46 15.59
C VAL A 167 4.05 4.01 17.01
N LEU A 168 4.63 2.82 17.13
CA LEU A 168 4.98 2.22 18.43
C LEU A 168 6.39 2.58 18.86
N LYS A 169 7.34 2.53 17.92
CA LYS A 169 8.75 2.84 18.17
C LYS A 169 9.46 3.28 16.91
N ILE A 170 10.47 4.12 17.05
CA ILE A 170 11.30 4.63 15.96
C ILE A 170 12.76 4.28 16.25
N PHE A 171 13.49 3.86 15.21
CA PHE A 171 14.94 3.58 15.26
C PHE A 171 15.64 4.46 14.24
N PRO A 172 16.08 5.66 14.60
CA PRO A 172 16.71 6.62 13.68
C PRO A 172 17.95 6.06 12.99
N ASP A 173 18.81 5.35 13.73
CA ASP A 173 20.07 4.80 13.24
C ASP A 173 19.90 3.86 12.03
N LYS A 174 18.76 3.16 11.96
CA LYS A 174 18.44 2.18 10.91
C LYS A 174 17.32 2.64 9.98
N ASN A 175 16.79 3.84 10.19
CA ASN A 175 15.60 4.35 9.51
C ASN A 175 14.40 3.39 9.57
N TYR A 176 14.19 2.71 10.71
CA TYR A 176 13.07 1.81 10.90
C TYR A 176 11.98 2.46 11.76
N ILE A 177 10.74 2.21 11.35
CA ILE A 177 9.55 2.58 12.10
C ILE A 177 8.73 1.32 12.39
N LEU A 178 8.30 1.17 13.63
CA LEU A 178 7.38 0.11 14.05
C LEU A 178 5.97 0.69 14.11
N VAL A 179 5.07 0.12 13.33
CA VAL A 179 3.65 0.49 13.34
C VAL A 179 2.80 -0.64 13.88
N SER A 180 1.73 -0.29 14.59
CA SER A 180 0.80 -1.26 15.17
C SER A 180 0.04 -2.02 14.06
N GLY A 181 -0.15 -3.32 14.24
CA GLY A 181 -0.98 -4.14 13.37
C GLY A 181 -0.34 -4.53 12.04
N SER A 182 -1.18 -4.88 11.08
CA SER A 182 -0.78 -5.37 9.75
C SER A 182 -0.77 -4.27 8.70
N VAL A 183 0.10 -4.43 7.72
CA VAL A 183 0.27 -3.53 6.58
C VAL A 183 -0.04 -4.29 5.28
N PRO A 184 -0.71 -3.69 4.30
CA PRO A 184 -1.03 -4.35 3.04
C PRO A 184 0.22 -4.68 2.22
N GLY A 185 0.24 -5.87 1.63
CA GLY A 185 1.31 -6.34 0.75
C GLY A 185 2.06 -7.56 1.27
N HIS A 186 3.09 -7.96 0.56
CA HIS A 186 4.03 -9.01 0.96
C HIS A 186 5.25 -8.40 1.67
N ASN A 187 6.06 -9.25 2.31
CA ASN A 187 7.32 -8.78 2.88
C ASN A 187 8.22 -8.23 1.77
N GLY A 188 8.85 -7.08 2.02
CA GLY A 188 9.66 -6.36 1.01
C GLY A 188 8.84 -5.54 -0.01
N SER A 189 7.52 -5.45 0.13
CA SER A 189 6.72 -4.55 -0.72
C SER A 189 6.89 -3.09 -0.30
N ILE A 190 6.77 -2.19 -1.27
CA ILE A 190 6.81 -0.75 -1.02
C ILE A 190 5.46 -0.26 -0.53
N VAL A 191 5.50 0.56 0.49
CA VAL A 191 4.33 1.22 1.08
C VAL A 191 4.56 2.73 1.19
N LEU A 192 3.49 3.50 1.17
CA LEU A 192 3.53 4.94 1.42
C LEU A 192 2.99 5.19 2.82
N ILE A 193 3.74 5.93 3.63
CA ILE A 193 3.34 6.33 4.99
C ILE A 193 2.97 7.80 4.93
N GLN A 194 1.80 8.14 5.45
CA GLN A 194 1.27 9.50 5.51
C GLN A 194 0.80 9.79 6.94
N LYS A 195 1.05 11.00 7.40
CA LYS A 195 0.55 11.54 8.67
C LYS A 195 -0.59 12.50 8.41
#